data_f3694fc9d8001e6a54ff8db981acaa75
#
_entry.id   f3694fc9d8001e6a54ff8db981acaa75
#
_cell.length_a   1.000
_cell.length_b   1.000
_cell.length_c   1.000
_cell.angle_alpha   90.00
_cell.angle_beta   90.00
_cell.angle_gamma   90.00
#
_symmetry.space_group_name_H-M   'P 1'
#
loop_
_entity.id
_entity.type
_entity.pdbx_description
1 polymer ?
#
loop_
_entity_poly.entity_id
_entity_poly.type
_entity_poly.pdbx_seq_one_letter_code
_entity_poly.pdbx_strand_id
1 'polypeptide(L)'
;PSGYLKMNDLMKSFAALIVSIIVVHMIYIGFIRPEAAQLVELALQQQQSSPRNIVVIIKDYEQEICFILMFWGCFLIASSYREILKTKYLYSVDLIEDPTNNNEQPIDKSEHKELDVNRIIHRLDSEIPQDLISSPLVQTLRASLWRYSSTNNVQNLSDAIESNLEALAVKQDSENSMIRYLIWAIPSIGFIGTVRGIGQALSQADQALAGDISGMTDSLGLAFNSTLVALLI
;
A
#
# COMPACT_ATOMS: atom_id res chain seq x y z
N PRO A 1 11.31 -8.71 -20.83
CA PRO A 1 10.07 -9.20 -20.23
C PRO A 1 9.65 -8.42 -18.97
N SER A 2 10.59 -7.78 -18.24
CA SER A 2 10.28 -7.04 -17.00
C SER A 2 9.33 -5.84 -17.17
N GLY A 3 9.27 -5.23 -18.35
CA GLY A 3 8.40 -4.09 -18.62
C GLY A 3 6.91 -4.42 -18.67
N TYR A 4 6.54 -5.59 -19.18
CA TYR A 4 5.13 -6.01 -19.29
C TYR A 4 4.52 -6.36 -17.92
N LEU A 5 5.27 -6.97 -17.01
CA LEU A 5 4.81 -7.26 -15.64
C LEU A 5 4.54 -5.96 -14.87
N LYS A 6 5.43 -4.98 -14.98
CA LYS A 6 5.28 -3.68 -14.33
C LYS A 6 4.08 -2.88 -14.88
N MET A 7 3.81 -2.97 -16.19
CA MET A 7 2.66 -2.31 -16.83
C MET A 7 1.32 -2.95 -16.40
N ASN A 8 1.28 -4.27 -16.23
CA ASN A 8 0.08 -4.98 -15.76
C ASN A 8 -0.27 -4.61 -14.29
N ASP A 9 0.73 -4.43 -13.45
CA ASP A 9 0.50 -4.05 -12.04
C ASP A 9 0.08 -2.57 -11.90
N LEU A 10 0.62 -1.68 -12.73
CA LEU A 10 0.14 -0.31 -12.88
C LEU A 10 -1.33 -0.29 -13.33
N MET A 11 -1.69 -1.07 -14.34
CA MET A 11 -3.08 -1.17 -14.83
C MET A 11 -4.02 -1.67 -13.73
N LYS A 12 -3.63 -2.67 -12.95
CA LYS A 12 -4.42 -3.18 -11.81
C LYS A 12 -4.60 -2.12 -10.74
N SER A 13 -3.55 -1.35 -10.43
CA SER A 13 -3.60 -0.26 -9.47
C SER A 13 -4.55 0.86 -9.93
N PHE A 14 -4.49 1.26 -11.20
CA PHE A 14 -5.42 2.23 -11.77
C PHE A 14 -6.86 1.72 -11.81
N ALA A 15 -7.07 0.45 -12.18
CA ALA A 15 -8.39 -0.17 -12.14
C ALA A 15 -8.96 -0.18 -10.72
N ALA A 16 -8.13 -0.50 -9.72
CA ALA A 16 -8.54 -0.46 -8.32
C ALA A 16 -8.91 0.95 -7.85
N LEU A 17 -8.18 1.98 -8.29
CA LEU A 17 -8.55 3.38 -8.01
C LEU A 17 -9.92 3.73 -8.62
N ILE A 18 -10.15 3.39 -9.88
CA ILE A 18 -11.44 3.64 -10.55
C ILE A 18 -12.57 2.91 -9.82
N VAL A 19 -12.37 1.64 -9.44
CA VAL A 19 -13.35 0.89 -8.66
C VAL A 19 -13.61 1.54 -7.31
N SER A 20 -12.57 1.99 -6.59
CA SER A 20 -12.71 2.69 -5.32
C SER A 20 -13.51 3.98 -5.47
N ILE A 21 -13.25 4.77 -6.53
CA ILE A 21 -14.02 5.99 -6.84
C ILE A 21 -15.50 5.64 -7.04
N ILE A 22 -15.79 4.67 -7.91
CA ILE A 22 -17.18 4.31 -8.24
C ILE A 22 -17.91 3.81 -6.99
N VAL A 23 -17.32 2.89 -6.24
CA VAL A 23 -17.96 2.28 -5.06
C VAL A 23 -18.22 3.32 -3.98
N VAL A 24 -17.22 4.11 -3.61
CA VAL A 24 -17.37 5.13 -2.56
C VAL A 24 -18.36 6.20 -3.00
N HIS A 25 -18.26 6.70 -4.23
CA HIS A 25 -19.16 7.73 -4.76
C HIS A 25 -20.62 7.25 -4.80
N MET A 26 -20.86 6.00 -5.19
CA MET A 26 -22.21 5.40 -5.16
C MET A 26 -22.78 5.31 -3.74
N ILE A 27 -21.94 4.96 -2.75
CA ILE A 27 -22.36 4.95 -1.34
C ILE A 27 -22.69 6.37 -0.86
N TYR A 28 -21.89 7.35 -1.25
CA TYR A 28 -22.12 8.75 -0.87
C TYR A 28 -23.39 9.33 -1.47
N ILE A 29 -23.64 9.11 -2.75
CA ILE A 29 -24.87 9.61 -3.41
C ILE A 29 -26.11 8.83 -2.98
N GLY A 30 -25.98 7.50 -2.87
CA GLY A 30 -27.13 6.63 -2.61
C GLY A 30 -27.57 6.60 -1.15
N PHE A 31 -26.65 6.85 -0.22
CA PHE A 31 -26.92 6.65 1.21
C PHE A 31 -26.50 7.84 2.08
N ILE A 32 -25.22 8.21 2.08
CA ILE A 32 -24.66 9.16 3.06
C ILE A 32 -25.26 10.56 2.90
N ARG A 33 -25.26 11.11 1.69
CA ARG A 33 -25.75 12.47 1.44
C ARG A 33 -27.27 12.62 1.63
N PRO A 34 -28.13 11.70 1.13
CA PRO A 34 -29.56 11.80 1.36
C PRO A 34 -29.94 11.73 2.84
N GLU A 35 -29.33 10.79 3.60
CA GLU A 35 -29.60 10.65 5.02
C GLU A 35 -29.07 11.83 5.83
N ALA A 36 -27.87 12.32 5.52
CA ALA A 36 -27.34 13.53 6.14
C ALA A 36 -28.23 14.76 5.87
N ALA A 37 -28.76 14.91 4.66
CA ALA A 37 -29.65 16.01 4.30
C ALA A 37 -30.95 15.97 5.11
N GLN A 38 -31.57 14.80 5.26
CA GLN A 38 -32.78 14.63 6.09
C GLN A 38 -32.53 14.98 7.56
N LEU A 39 -31.41 14.53 8.14
CA LEU A 39 -31.06 14.84 9.53
C LEU A 39 -30.83 16.34 9.77
N VAL A 40 -30.18 17.00 8.83
CA VAL A 40 -29.94 18.45 8.89
C VAL A 40 -31.24 19.24 8.72
N GLU A 41 -32.11 18.83 7.80
CA GLU A 41 -33.41 19.47 7.60
C GLU A 41 -34.32 19.36 8.83
N LEU A 42 -34.37 18.18 9.45
CA LEU A 42 -35.13 17.97 10.69
C LEU A 42 -34.60 18.84 11.84
N ALA A 43 -33.28 19.02 11.94
CA ALA A 43 -32.69 19.90 12.95
C ALA A 43 -33.00 21.38 12.72
N LEU A 44 -33.00 21.82 11.46
CA LEU A 44 -33.37 23.19 11.09
C LEU A 44 -34.85 23.48 11.43
N GLN A 45 -35.75 22.53 11.18
CA GLN A 45 -37.19 22.66 11.54
C GLN A 45 -37.36 22.79 13.05
N GLN A 46 -36.51 22.16 13.86
CA GLN A 46 -36.54 22.21 15.32
C GLN A 46 -35.74 23.41 15.90
N GLN A 47 -35.18 24.29 15.07
CA GLN A 47 -34.29 25.37 15.47
C GLN A 47 -33.08 24.91 16.30
N GLN A 48 -32.62 23.70 16.03
CA GLN A 48 -31.45 23.09 16.69
C GLN A 48 -30.25 23.11 15.75
N SER A 49 -29.04 23.15 16.33
CA SER A 49 -27.79 22.96 15.57
C SER A 49 -27.76 21.58 14.92
N SER A 50 -27.03 21.43 13.81
CA SER A 50 -26.89 20.15 13.11
C SER A 50 -26.49 19.03 14.06
N PRO A 51 -27.18 17.88 14.03
CA PRO A 51 -26.91 16.79 14.94
C PRO A 51 -25.52 16.21 14.69
N ARG A 52 -24.80 15.90 15.76
CA ARG A 52 -23.49 15.22 15.68
C ARG A 52 -23.68 13.73 15.41
N ASN A 53 -24.23 13.39 14.25
CA ASN A 53 -24.35 12.02 13.77
C ASN A 53 -23.16 11.69 12.86
N ILE A 54 -22.70 10.43 12.88
CA ILE A 54 -21.58 9.96 12.03
C ILE A 54 -21.85 10.27 10.56
N VAL A 55 -23.08 10.08 10.08
CA VAL A 55 -23.46 10.35 8.69
C VAL A 55 -23.30 11.82 8.33
N VAL A 56 -23.63 12.73 9.26
CA VAL A 56 -23.45 14.18 9.07
C VAL A 56 -21.96 14.56 9.13
N ILE A 57 -21.16 13.85 9.94
CA ILE A 57 -19.71 14.10 10.06
C ILE A 57 -18.98 13.72 8.77
N ILE A 58 -19.38 12.65 8.09
CA ILE A 58 -18.67 12.11 6.92
C ILE A 58 -19.25 12.55 5.58
N LYS A 59 -20.26 13.44 5.54
CA LYS A 59 -21.05 13.76 4.32
C LYS A 59 -20.31 14.55 3.25
N ASP A 60 -19.23 15.24 3.61
CA ASP A 60 -18.60 16.24 2.76
C ASP A 60 -17.59 15.64 1.78
N TYR A 61 -17.20 16.41 0.75
CA TYR A 61 -16.36 15.93 -0.34
C TYR A 61 -14.94 15.53 0.10
N GLU A 62 -14.39 16.23 1.09
CA GLU A 62 -13.06 15.94 1.60
C GLU A 62 -13.00 14.55 2.24
N GLN A 63 -14.02 14.19 3.02
CA GLN A 63 -14.11 12.85 3.62
C GLN A 63 -14.32 11.78 2.55
N GLU A 64 -15.14 12.05 1.53
CA GLU A 64 -15.33 11.14 0.40
C GLU A 64 -13.99 10.83 -0.29
N ILE A 65 -13.18 11.87 -0.57
CA ILE A 65 -11.86 11.68 -1.18
C ILE A 65 -10.93 10.90 -0.24
N CYS A 66 -10.94 11.19 1.06
CA CYS A 66 -10.15 10.45 2.04
C CYS A 66 -10.50 8.96 2.04
N PHE A 67 -11.80 8.59 2.01
CA PHE A 67 -12.23 7.20 1.92
C PHE A 67 -11.82 6.53 0.60
N ILE A 68 -11.91 7.23 -0.52
CA ILE A 68 -11.44 6.73 -1.82
C ILE A 68 -9.94 6.37 -1.72
N LEU A 69 -9.13 7.29 -1.20
CA LEU A 69 -7.69 7.08 -1.05
C LEU A 69 -7.36 5.97 -0.05
N MET A 70 -8.12 5.85 1.03
CA MET A 70 -7.99 4.77 2.01
C MET A 70 -8.24 3.40 1.35
N PHE A 71 -9.35 3.21 0.64
CA PHE A 71 -9.65 1.95 -0.03
C PHE A 71 -8.61 1.59 -1.09
N TRP A 72 -8.16 2.59 -1.85
CA TRP A 72 -7.09 2.38 -2.81
C TRP A 72 -5.77 2.00 -2.11
N GLY A 73 -5.41 2.67 -1.02
CA GLY A 73 -4.23 2.34 -0.20
C GLY A 73 -4.30 0.93 0.37
N CYS A 74 -5.46 0.52 0.90
CA CYS A 74 -5.69 -0.85 1.37
C CYS A 74 -5.50 -1.88 0.26
N PHE A 75 -5.96 -1.59 -0.97
CA PHE A 75 -5.72 -2.45 -2.12
C PHE A 75 -4.24 -2.58 -2.44
N LEU A 76 -3.47 -1.49 -2.43
CA LEU A 76 -2.03 -1.50 -2.68
C LEU A 76 -1.30 -2.35 -1.63
N ILE A 77 -1.62 -2.15 -0.35
CA ILE A 77 -1.03 -2.92 0.76
C ILE A 77 -1.40 -4.41 0.63
N ALA A 78 -2.66 -4.74 0.36
CA ALA A 78 -3.12 -6.11 0.19
C ALA A 78 -2.47 -6.79 -1.03
N SER A 79 -2.19 -6.04 -2.11
CA SER A 79 -1.48 -6.54 -3.28
C SER A 79 -0.03 -6.90 -2.94
N SER A 80 0.69 -6.01 -2.27
CA SER A 80 2.07 -6.25 -1.82
C SER A 80 2.14 -7.41 -0.82
N TYR A 81 1.19 -7.48 0.12
CA TYR A 81 1.12 -8.57 1.10
C TYR A 81 0.91 -9.94 0.44
N ARG A 82 0.04 -10.03 -0.58
CA ARG A 82 -0.17 -11.28 -1.34
C ARG A 82 1.11 -11.75 -2.04
N GLU A 83 1.91 -10.83 -2.54
CA GLU A 83 3.18 -11.15 -3.20
C GLU A 83 4.21 -11.71 -2.20
N ILE A 84 4.29 -11.10 -1.02
CA ILE A 84 5.13 -11.60 0.08
C ILE A 84 4.69 -13.01 0.53
N LEU A 85 3.38 -13.26 0.64
CA LEU A 85 2.88 -14.58 1.05
C LEU A 85 3.23 -15.68 0.05
N LYS A 86 3.22 -15.40 -1.26
CA LYS A 86 3.61 -16.36 -2.29
C LYS A 86 5.08 -16.77 -2.17
N THR A 87 5.94 -15.84 -1.79
CA THR A 87 7.38 -16.09 -1.65
C THR A 87 7.77 -16.70 -0.31
N LYS A 88 6.88 -16.66 0.70
CA LYS A 88 7.13 -17.17 2.05
C LYS A 88 7.57 -18.64 2.06
N TYR A 89 7.00 -19.46 1.18
CA TYR A 89 7.34 -20.87 1.05
C TYR A 89 8.83 -21.09 0.73
N LEU A 90 9.45 -20.21 -0.09
CA LEU A 90 10.85 -20.34 -0.47
C LEU A 90 11.83 -20.21 0.71
N TYR A 91 11.44 -19.50 1.77
CA TYR A 91 12.27 -19.35 2.97
C TYR A 91 12.29 -20.59 3.88
N SER A 92 11.38 -21.54 3.64
CA SER A 92 11.31 -22.80 4.40
C SER A 92 11.95 -23.99 3.66
N VAL A 93 12.34 -23.79 2.40
CA VAL A 93 12.97 -24.82 1.56
C VAL A 93 14.46 -24.56 1.47
N ASP A 94 15.28 -25.57 1.70
CA ASP A 94 16.71 -25.48 1.43
C ASP A 94 16.94 -25.55 -0.09
N LEU A 95 17.27 -24.40 -0.67
CA LEU A 95 17.49 -24.26 -2.10
C LEU A 95 18.90 -24.72 -2.55
N ILE A 96 19.80 -24.96 -1.59
CA ILE A 96 21.20 -25.28 -1.84
C ILE A 96 21.50 -26.75 -1.61
N GLU A 97 20.84 -27.39 -0.63
CA GLU A 97 21.08 -28.76 -0.25
C GLU A 97 20.55 -29.75 -1.32
N ASP A 98 21.40 -30.69 -1.75
CA ASP A 98 21.02 -31.74 -2.68
C ASP A 98 20.39 -32.94 -1.94
N PRO A 99 19.08 -33.23 -2.09
CA PRO A 99 18.42 -34.33 -1.37
C PRO A 99 18.94 -35.72 -1.77
N THR A 100 19.62 -35.83 -2.92
CA THR A 100 20.20 -37.13 -3.34
C THR A 100 21.45 -37.52 -2.54
N ASN A 101 22.01 -36.58 -1.77
CA ASN A 101 23.24 -36.80 -1.03
C ASN A 101 23.02 -37.51 0.35
N ASN A 102 21.78 -37.73 0.75
CA ASN A 102 21.47 -38.44 2.02
C ASN A 102 21.61 -39.98 1.93
N ASN A 103 21.91 -40.53 0.74
CA ASN A 103 22.01 -41.99 0.53
C ASN A 103 23.45 -42.49 0.25
N GLU A 104 24.46 -41.61 0.28
CA GLU A 104 25.84 -42.06 0.12
C GLU A 104 26.53 -42.19 1.46
N GLN A 105 27.19 -43.35 1.66
CA GLN A 105 27.95 -43.79 2.83
C GLN A 105 28.98 -42.74 3.29
N PRO A 106 29.43 -42.78 4.55
CA PRO A 106 30.39 -41.84 5.10
C PRO A 106 31.75 -41.99 4.40
N ILE A 107 31.94 -41.19 3.34
CA ILE A 107 33.21 -41.04 2.66
C ILE A 107 34.02 -39.99 3.43
N ASP A 108 35.29 -40.32 3.62
CA ASP A 108 36.36 -39.58 4.27
C ASP A 108 36.25 -38.06 4.20
N LYS A 109 36.30 -37.38 5.34
CA LYS A 109 36.15 -35.91 5.51
C LYS A 109 37.29 -35.06 4.94
N SER A 110 38.15 -35.60 4.08
CA SER A 110 39.33 -34.92 3.57
C SER A 110 39.24 -34.36 2.14
N GLU A 111 38.21 -34.72 1.37
CA GLU A 111 37.94 -34.06 0.10
C GLU A 111 37.00 -32.86 0.31
N HIS A 112 37.51 -31.64 0.15
CA HIS A 112 36.69 -30.45 -0.04
C HIS A 112 35.76 -30.73 -1.21
N LYS A 113 34.49 -31.09 -0.93
CA LYS A 113 33.47 -31.25 -1.97
C LYS A 113 33.25 -29.89 -2.60
N GLU A 114 33.90 -29.68 -3.72
CA GLU A 114 33.77 -28.49 -4.51
C GLU A 114 32.28 -28.33 -4.83
N LEU A 115 31.69 -27.24 -4.35
CA LEU A 115 30.26 -26.97 -4.53
C LEU A 115 29.99 -26.93 -6.03
N ASP A 116 29.26 -27.91 -6.57
CA ASP A 116 28.90 -27.92 -7.99
C ASP A 116 27.86 -26.83 -8.26
N VAL A 117 28.34 -25.60 -8.35
CA VAL A 117 27.54 -24.39 -8.52
C VAL A 117 26.67 -24.46 -9.76
N ASN A 118 27.18 -25.11 -10.83
CA ASN A 118 26.44 -25.24 -12.06
C ASN A 118 25.23 -26.17 -11.88
N ARG A 119 25.35 -27.22 -11.06
CA ARG A 119 24.24 -28.10 -10.72
C ARG A 119 23.19 -27.34 -9.91
N ILE A 120 23.59 -26.55 -8.93
CA ILE A 120 22.66 -25.74 -8.13
C ILE A 120 21.92 -24.73 -9.03
N ILE A 121 22.61 -24.03 -9.92
CA ILE A 121 21.99 -23.08 -10.86
C ILE A 121 20.98 -23.80 -11.77
N HIS A 122 21.36 -24.96 -12.32
CA HIS A 122 20.45 -25.75 -13.17
C HIS A 122 19.20 -26.23 -12.41
N ARG A 123 19.37 -26.62 -11.15
CA ARG A 123 18.27 -27.00 -10.28
C ARG A 123 17.32 -25.84 -9.98
N LEU A 124 17.88 -24.67 -9.64
CA LEU A 124 17.09 -23.44 -9.45
C LEU A 124 16.27 -23.08 -10.70
N ASP A 125 16.80 -23.36 -11.89
CA ASP A 125 16.08 -23.08 -13.14
C ASP A 125 15.05 -24.15 -13.52
N SER A 126 15.22 -25.41 -13.07
CA SER A 126 14.35 -26.55 -13.46
C SER A 126 13.28 -26.91 -12.43
N GLU A 127 13.56 -26.79 -11.15
CA GLU A 127 12.67 -27.25 -10.07
C GLU A 127 11.80 -26.13 -9.49
N ILE A 128 12.23 -24.87 -9.59
CA ILE A 128 11.44 -23.77 -9.08
C ILE A 128 10.35 -23.37 -10.08
N PRO A 129 9.06 -23.27 -9.64
CA PRO A 129 7.99 -22.77 -10.45
C PRO A 129 8.31 -21.40 -11.08
N GLN A 130 7.91 -21.19 -12.32
CA GLN A 130 8.23 -19.96 -13.07
C GLN A 130 7.76 -18.67 -12.36
N ASP A 131 6.67 -18.75 -11.60
CA ASP A 131 6.14 -17.65 -10.79
C ASP A 131 7.09 -17.23 -9.67
N LEU A 132 7.90 -18.17 -9.17
CA LEU A 132 8.84 -17.94 -8.06
C LEU A 132 10.26 -17.66 -8.51
N ILE A 133 10.62 -17.92 -9.77
CA ILE A 133 11.92 -17.55 -10.35
C ILE A 133 12.15 -16.05 -10.30
N SER A 134 11.07 -15.26 -10.41
CA SER A 134 11.13 -13.79 -10.30
C SER A 134 11.22 -13.27 -8.86
N SER A 135 11.19 -14.16 -7.86
CA SER A 135 11.31 -13.73 -6.45
C SER A 135 12.68 -13.13 -6.15
N PRO A 136 12.75 -12.13 -5.26
CA PRO A 136 14.02 -11.50 -4.89
C PRO A 136 15.07 -12.49 -4.39
N LEU A 137 14.68 -13.47 -3.59
CA LEU A 137 15.56 -14.49 -3.05
C LEU A 137 16.23 -15.32 -4.16
N VAL A 138 15.42 -15.86 -5.08
CA VAL A 138 15.93 -16.71 -6.18
C VAL A 138 16.81 -15.91 -7.13
N GLN A 139 16.43 -14.66 -7.46
CA GLN A 139 17.22 -13.80 -8.32
C GLN A 139 18.58 -13.46 -7.69
N THR A 140 18.61 -13.12 -6.40
CA THR A 140 19.85 -12.82 -5.68
C THR A 140 20.74 -14.06 -5.62
N LEU A 141 20.19 -15.21 -5.23
CA LEU A 141 20.92 -16.47 -5.14
C LEU A 141 21.52 -16.86 -6.50
N ARG A 142 20.71 -16.81 -7.56
CA ARG A 142 21.15 -17.14 -8.92
C ARG A 142 22.25 -16.20 -9.42
N ALA A 143 22.09 -14.89 -9.26
CA ALA A 143 23.11 -13.91 -9.68
C ALA A 143 24.43 -14.09 -8.93
N SER A 144 24.34 -14.37 -7.63
CA SER A 144 25.51 -14.57 -6.78
C SER A 144 26.25 -15.88 -7.10
N LEU A 145 25.51 -16.97 -7.31
CA LEU A 145 26.09 -18.25 -7.72
C LEU A 145 26.73 -18.16 -9.11
N TRP A 146 26.11 -17.47 -10.06
CA TRP A 146 26.69 -17.23 -11.38
C TRP A 146 28.00 -16.42 -11.29
N ARG A 147 28.03 -15.42 -10.40
CA ARG A 147 29.24 -14.64 -10.15
C ARG A 147 30.34 -15.52 -9.56
N TYR A 148 30.00 -16.39 -8.62
CA TYR A 148 30.96 -17.32 -8.04
C TYR A 148 31.48 -18.32 -9.07
N SER A 149 30.63 -18.92 -9.92
CA SER A 149 31.05 -19.87 -10.95
C SER A 149 32.02 -19.25 -11.97
N SER A 150 31.89 -17.93 -12.21
CA SER A 150 32.79 -17.23 -13.15
C SER A 150 34.08 -16.76 -12.53
N THR A 151 34.14 -16.52 -11.22
CA THR A 151 35.32 -15.93 -10.56
C THR A 151 36.07 -16.89 -9.61
N ASN A 152 35.36 -17.95 -9.18
CA ASN A 152 35.80 -18.91 -8.16
C ASN A 152 36.34 -18.24 -6.88
N ASN A 153 35.73 -17.11 -6.50
CA ASN A 153 36.17 -16.27 -5.39
C ASN A 153 35.00 -15.94 -4.46
N VAL A 154 35.14 -16.36 -3.19
CA VAL A 154 34.13 -16.18 -2.15
C VAL A 154 33.89 -14.69 -1.84
N GLN A 155 34.94 -13.86 -1.91
CA GLN A 155 34.77 -12.43 -1.68
C GLN A 155 33.87 -11.79 -2.76
N ASN A 156 34.10 -12.13 -4.03
CA ASN A 156 33.27 -11.65 -5.14
C ASN A 156 31.80 -12.14 -5.02
N LEU A 157 31.58 -13.32 -4.43
CA LEU A 157 30.25 -13.81 -4.11
C LEU A 157 29.59 -12.94 -3.03
N SER A 158 30.29 -12.65 -1.93
CA SER A 158 29.80 -11.80 -0.84
C SER A 158 29.44 -10.41 -1.34
N ASP A 159 30.32 -9.78 -2.10
CA ASP A 159 30.11 -8.45 -2.67
C ASP A 159 28.89 -8.43 -3.64
N ALA A 160 28.70 -9.51 -4.39
CA ALA A 160 27.55 -9.65 -5.28
C ALA A 160 26.22 -9.79 -4.49
N ILE A 161 26.22 -10.55 -3.40
CA ILE A 161 25.05 -10.68 -2.52
C ILE A 161 24.69 -9.32 -1.92
N GLU A 162 25.67 -8.61 -1.34
CA GLU A 162 25.45 -7.29 -0.73
C GLU A 162 24.90 -6.29 -1.74
N SER A 163 25.53 -6.19 -2.91
CA SER A 163 25.08 -5.28 -3.98
C SER A 163 23.65 -5.62 -4.47
N ASN A 164 23.32 -6.90 -4.61
CA ASN A 164 21.96 -7.32 -5.00
C ASN A 164 20.93 -7.00 -3.91
N LEU A 165 21.25 -7.22 -2.63
CA LEU A 165 20.36 -6.90 -1.51
C LEU A 165 20.13 -5.38 -1.41
N GLU A 166 21.16 -4.57 -1.61
CA GLU A 166 21.03 -3.10 -1.64
C GLU A 166 20.13 -2.65 -2.79
N ALA A 167 20.34 -3.19 -3.99
CA ALA A 167 19.50 -2.90 -5.15
C ALA A 167 18.01 -3.31 -4.92
N LEU A 168 17.80 -4.44 -4.25
CA LEU A 168 16.44 -4.89 -3.87
C LEU A 168 15.81 -3.98 -2.83
N ALA A 169 16.56 -3.51 -1.84
CA ALA A 169 16.07 -2.58 -0.82
C ALA A 169 15.62 -1.25 -1.46
N VAL A 170 16.43 -0.69 -2.36
CA VAL A 170 16.09 0.53 -3.12
C VAL A 170 14.85 0.32 -3.98
N LYS A 171 14.74 -0.83 -4.66
CA LYS A 171 13.57 -1.18 -5.45
C LYS A 171 12.30 -1.26 -4.58
N GLN A 172 12.37 -1.94 -3.43
CA GLN A 172 11.27 -2.07 -2.49
C GLN A 172 10.83 -0.72 -1.92
N ASP A 173 11.78 0.15 -1.60
CA ASP A 173 11.51 1.51 -1.14
C ASP A 173 10.80 2.35 -2.21
N SER A 174 11.22 2.21 -3.47
CA SER A 174 10.55 2.84 -4.61
C SER A 174 9.11 2.33 -4.83
N GLU A 175 8.88 1.03 -4.67
CA GLU A 175 7.56 0.41 -4.82
C GLU A 175 6.60 0.86 -3.71
N ASN A 176 7.10 1.07 -2.50
CA ASN A 176 6.33 1.58 -1.36
C ASN A 176 6.09 3.10 -1.40
N SER A 177 6.68 3.82 -2.34
CA SER A 177 6.57 5.28 -2.42
C SER A 177 5.13 5.76 -2.57
N MET A 178 4.31 5.04 -3.34
CA MET A 178 2.89 5.39 -3.54
C MET A 178 2.10 5.30 -2.23
N ILE A 179 2.32 4.27 -1.41
CA ILE A 179 1.69 4.14 -0.09
C ILE A 179 2.08 5.32 0.80
N ARG A 180 3.36 5.69 0.77
CA ARG A 180 3.89 6.84 1.51
C ARG A 180 3.25 8.16 1.09
N TYR A 181 3.00 8.36 -0.21
CA TYR A 181 2.26 9.53 -0.72
C TYR A 181 0.82 9.57 -0.20
N LEU A 182 0.13 8.42 -0.12
CA LEU A 182 -1.23 8.36 0.41
C LEU A 182 -1.29 8.72 1.90
N ILE A 183 -0.31 8.27 2.69
CA ILE A 183 -0.20 8.61 4.12
C ILE A 183 -0.11 10.13 4.33
N TRP A 184 0.51 10.87 3.42
CA TRP A 184 0.58 12.33 3.46
C TRP A 184 -0.60 13.03 2.79
N ALA A 185 -1.16 12.44 1.74
CA ALA A 185 -2.27 13.02 0.99
C ALA A 185 -3.56 13.09 1.82
N ILE A 186 -3.90 12.02 2.56
CA ILE A 186 -5.14 11.95 3.34
C ILE A 186 -5.21 13.08 4.38
N PRO A 187 -4.23 13.27 5.30
CA PRO A 187 -4.25 14.40 6.23
C PRO A 187 -4.25 15.77 5.53
N SER A 188 -3.56 15.89 4.39
CA SER A 188 -3.52 17.14 3.63
C SER A 188 -4.89 17.53 3.10
N ILE A 189 -5.69 16.58 2.63
CA ILE A 189 -7.07 16.81 2.19
C ILE A 189 -7.96 17.21 3.38
N GLY A 190 -7.80 16.55 4.52
CA GLY A 190 -8.48 16.96 5.76
C GLY A 190 -8.17 18.41 6.15
N PHE A 191 -6.92 18.82 6.00
CA PHE A 191 -6.50 20.19 6.27
C PHE A 191 -7.14 21.21 5.27
N ILE A 192 -7.25 20.85 4.00
CA ILE A 192 -7.98 21.66 3.02
C ILE A 192 -9.44 21.90 3.45
N GLY A 193 -10.11 20.84 3.94
CA GLY A 193 -11.45 20.94 4.48
C GLY A 193 -11.55 21.89 5.68
N THR A 194 -10.54 21.88 6.55
CA THR A 194 -10.46 22.81 7.68
C THR A 194 -10.37 24.26 7.21
N VAL A 195 -9.47 24.55 6.28
CA VAL A 195 -9.30 25.91 5.73
C VAL A 195 -10.58 26.38 5.05
N ARG A 196 -11.23 25.52 4.26
CA ARG A 196 -12.51 25.82 3.62
C ARG A 196 -13.61 26.10 4.65
N GLY A 197 -13.75 25.26 5.67
CA GLY A 197 -14.77 25.44 6.69
C GLY A 197 -14.58 26.71 7.53
N ILE A 198 -13.35 27.04 7.90
CA ILE A 198 -13.04 28.30 8.60
C ILE A 198 -13.36 29.50 7.68
N GLY A 199 -12.98 29.44 6.38
CA GLY A 199 -13.30 30.49 5.42
C GLY A 199 -14.80 30.72 5.27
N GLN A 200 -15.60 29.65 5.23
CA GLN A 200 -17.06 29.74 5.22
C GLN A 200 -17.62 30.33 6.52
N ALA A 201 -17.09 29.93 7.69
CA ALA A 201 -17.52 30.48 8.97
C ALA A 201 -17.25 32.00 9.04
N LEU A 202 -16.09 32.44 8.59
CA LEU A 202 -15.76 33.88 8.57
C LEU A 202 -16.65 34.68 7.60
N SER A 203 -17.06 34.11 6.48
CA SER A 203 -18.00 34.77 5.55
C SER A 203 -19.40 34.99 6.12
N GLN A 204 -19.73 34.30 7.21
CA GLN A 204 -21.03 34.40 7.91
C GLN A 204 -20.93 35.24 9.20
N ALA A 205 -19.81 35.91 9.43
CA ALA A 205 -19.60 36.70 10.65
C ALA A 205 -20.62 37.81 10.83
N ASP A 206 -21.05 38.48 9.74
CA ASP A 206 -22.07 39.55 9.82
C ASP A 206 -23.44 39.01 10.26
N GLN A 207 -23.82 37.81 9.82
CA GLN A 207 -25.05 37.12 10.25
C GLN A 207 -24.99 36.73 11.72
N ALA A 208 -23.82 36.26 12.17
CA ALA A 208 -23.58 35.94 13.55
C ALA A 208 -23.68 37.17 14.46
N LEU A 209 -23.19 38.35 14.01
CA LEU A 209 -23.33 39.60 14.74
C LEU A 209 -24.80 40.07 14.78
N ALA A 210 -25.61 39.71 13.78
CA ALA A 210 -27.04 39.96 13.76
C ALA A 210 -27.87 39.01 14.64
N GLY A 211 -27.20 38.01 15.29
CA GLY A 211 -27.82 37.08 16.20
C GLY A 211 -28.03 35.66 15.64
N ASP A 212 -27.76 35.41 14.34
CA ASP A 212 -27.84 34.09 13.74
C ASP A 212 -26.44 33.46 13.61
N ILE A 213 -26.07 32.67 14.62
CA ILE A 213 -24.77 31.98 14.71
C ILE A 213 -24.81 30.58 14.11
N SER A 214 -25.97 30.07 13.64
CA SER A 214 -26.15 28.69 13.24
C SER A 214 -25.24 28.29 12.07
N GLY A 215 -25.25 29.05 11.00
CA GLY A 215 -24.45 28.78 9.80
C GLY A 215 -22.94 28.85 10.07
N MET A 216 -22.50 29.79 10.92
CA MET A 216 -21.10 29.90 11.32
C MET A 216 -20.66 28.68 12.12
N THR A 217 -21.50 28.21 13.06
CA THR A 217 -21.24 27.02 13.88
C THR A 217 -21.17 25.76 13.02
N ASP A 218 -22.07 25.60 12.05
CA ASP A 218 -22.06 24.46 11.12
C ASP A 218 -20.80 24.43 10.25
N SER A 219 -20.36 25.61 9.77
CA SER A 219 -19.14 25.74 8.98
C SER A 219 -17.88 25.41 9.79
N LEU A 220 -17.82 25.77 11.07
CA LEU A 220 -16.76 25.34 11.98
C LEU A 220 -16.83 23.83 12.24
N GLY A 221 -18.02 23.29 12.39
CA GLY A 221 -18.22 21.83 12.50
C GLY A 221 -17.66 21.08 11.31
N LEU A 222 -17.91 21.54 10.09
CA LEU A 222 -17.34 21.01 8.85
C LEU A 222 -15.81 21.01 8.91
N ALA A 223 -15.20 22.14 9.31
CA ALA A 223 -13.74 22.26 9.40
C ALA A 223 -13.15 21.19 10.32
N PHE A 224 -13.69 21.01 11.52
CA PHE A 224 -13.20 20.03 12.48
C PHE A 224 -13.46 18.59 12.03
N ASN A 225 -14.63 18.30 11.46
CA ASN A 225 -14.97 16.98 10.97
C ASN A 225 -14.05 16.51 9.85
N SER A 226 -13.66 17.40 8.94
CA SER A 226 -12.76 17.07 7.84
C SER A 226 -11.40 16.59 8.33
N THR A 227 -10.81 17.31 9.28
CA THR A 227 -9.52 16.90 9.87
C THR A 227 -9.67 15.67 10.74
N LEU A 228 -10.73 15.57 11.54
CA LEU A 228 -10.97 14.41 12.41
C LEU A 228 -11.03 13.12 11.59
N VAL A 229 -11.81 13.08 10.52
CA VAL A 229 -11.95 11.89 9.66
C VAL A 229 -10.64 11.56 8.97
N ALA A 230 -9.94 12.57 8.42
CA ALA A 230 -8.66 12.36 7.75
C ALA A 230 -7.54 11.85 8.68
N LEU A 231 -7.60 12.14 9.98
CA LEU A 231 -6.65 11.65 10.97
C LEU A 231 -7.01 10.26 11.51
N LEU A 232 -8.29 9.87 11.44
CA LEU A 232 -8.76 8.54 11.88
C LEU A 232 -8.54 7.46 10.81
N ILE A 233 -8.48 7.84 9.53
CA ILE A 233 -8.22 6.98 8.38
C ILE A 233 -6.71 6.69 8.26
#